data_c4c9cad375fdf298bac6e16a7e502ea2
#
_entry.id   c4c9cad375fdf298bac6e16a7e502ea2
#
_cell.length_a   1.000
_cell.length_b   1.000
_cell.length_c   1.000
_cell.angle_alpha   90.00
_cell.angle_beta   90.00
_cell.angle_gamma   90.00
#
_symmetry.space_group_name_H-M   'P 1'
#
loop_
_entity.id
_entity.type
_entity.pdbx_description
1 polymer ?
#
loop_
_entity_poly.entity_id
_entity_poly.type
_entity_poly.pdbx_seq_one_letter_code
_entity_poly.pdbx_strand_id
1 'polypeptide(L)'
;MSKQRLNNLFFFLGIAAVIVMLFTFDVSFVELWEHICHAGYWLIPIVGVWIIIYGINALSWREIIRSKTASSPEESGKPGFWRIFRLTITGYALNYATPVGGLGGEPYRILELSKDISGQHAASSVILYAMMHFFAHFWFWFSSIFIYLGLAAIGDLPINTAIATVLGIIIVFCLIFFWIFSRGYRKGLVVSTLHLLGRIPGLKGWSGCQLEKRGETFRNIDQQIASLYAEDKRAFYRSLVLEYLSRVVQSSEVLFMLLLFGIDCGGGFTGITLTYLHAILIVSFTTLFANLIGFLPMQLGVQEGGFVLSIAALGLSAALGIFVSIICRVREIIWIVVGILLMKLK
;
A
#
# COMPACT_ATOMS: atom_id res chain seq x y z
N MET A 1 19.32 -16.10 16.99
CA MET A 1 19.51 -16.48 15.56
C MET A 1 20.42 -15.45 14.92
N SER A 2 21.44 -15.82 14.13
CA SER A 2 22.29 -14.82 13.47
C SER A 2 21.47 -14.03 12.44
N LYS A 3 21.80 -12.72 12.24
CA LYS A 3 21.10 -11.84 11.26
C LYS A 3 21.08 -12.47 9.85
N GLN A 4 22.11 -13.23 9.51
CA GLN A 4 22.22 -13.93 8.22
C GLN A 4 21.24 -15.11 8.10
N ARG A 5 21.01 -15.88 9.18
CA ARG A 5 20.02 -16.96 9.20
C ARG A 5 18.59 -16.40 9.06
N LEU A 6 18.32 -15.28 9.71
CA LEU A 6 17.01 -14.62 9.61
C LEU A 6 16.75 -14.09 8.19
N ASN A 7 17.76 -13.49 7.54
CA ASN A 7 17.64 -13.03 6.15
C ASN A 7 17.40 -14.21 5.17
N ASN A 8 18.10 -15.32 5.37
CA ASN A 8 17.87 -16.53 4.57
C ASN A 8 16.45 -17.09 4.81
N LEU A 9 15.95 -17.06 6.06
CA LEU A 9 14.59 -17.48 6.36
C LEU A 9 13.56 -16.66 5.59
N PHE A 10 13.66 -15.32 5.59
CA PHE A 10 12.77 -14.45 4.80
C PHE A 10 12.86 -14.73 3.30
N PHE A 11 14.05 -15.01 2.78
CA PHE A 11 14.24 -15.36 1.38
C PHE A 11 13.52 -16.68 1.02
N PHE A 12 13.68 -17.74 1.82
CA PHE A 12 13.01 -19.01 1.58
C PHE A 12 11.49 -18.90 1.79
N LEU A 13 11.02 -18.12 2.76
CA LEU A 13 9.61 -17.83 2.93
C LEU A 13 9.03 -17.11 1.71
N GLY A 14 9.77 -16.14 1.13
CA GLY A 14 9.36 -15.48 -0.10
C GLY A 14 9.24 -16.44 -1.29
N ILE A 15 10.20 -17.34 -1.47
CA ILE A 15 10.13 -18.37 -2.54
C ILE A 15 8.93 -19.32 -2.31
N ALA A 16 8.78 -19.82 -1.09
CA ALA A 16 7.66 -20.72 -0.76
C ALA A 16 6.30 -20.04 -1.03
N ALA A 17 6.16 -18.76 -0.69
CA ALA A 17 4.94 -18.01 -0.91
C ALA A 17 4.65 -17.79 -2.42
N VAL A 18 5.67 -17.54 -3.25
CA VAL A 18 5.49 -17.48 -4.71
C VAL A 18 4.98 -18.83 -5.25
N ILE A 19 5.57 -19.93 -4.78
CA ILE A 19 5.13 -21.27 -5.17
C ILE A 19 3.67 -21.50 -4.77
N VAL A 20 3.30 -21.21 -3.51
CA VAL A 20 1.91 -21.33 -3.03
C VAL A 20 0.98 -20.46 -3.87
N MET A 21 1.35 -19.21 -4.15
CA MET A 21 0.55 -18.30 -4.97
C MET A 21 0.30 -18.89 -6.37
N LEU A 22 1.32 -19.45 -7.04
CA LEU A 22 1.19 -20.05 -8.37
C LEU A 22 0.25 -21.28 -8.36
N PHE A 23 0.20 -22.05 -7.26
CA PHE A 23 -0.68 -23.21 -7.15
C PHE A 23 -2.09 -22.89 -6.66
N THR A 24 -2.29 -21.75 -5.98
CA THR A 24 -3.62 -21.30 -5.49
C THR A 24 -4.32 -20.34 -6.47
N PHE A 25 -3.69 -20.05 -7.59
CA PHE A 25 -4.25 -19.18 -8.62
C PHE A 25 -5.28 -19.96 -9.45
N ASP A 26 -6.55 -19.60 -9.35
CA ASP A 26 -7.67 -20.24 -10.05
C ASP A 26 -7.75 -19.95 -11.56
N VAL A 27 -6.62 -19.49 -12.16
CA VAL A 27 -6.52 -19.19 -13.58
C VAL A 27 -5.58 -20.21 -14.23
N SER A 28 -6.00 -20.79 -15.35
CA SER A 28 -5.16 -21.73 -16.07
C SER A 28 -3.91 -21.04 -16.65
N PHE A 29 -2.78 -21.73 -16.71
CA PHE A 29 -1.57 -21.19 -17.32
C PHE A 29 -1.76 -20.79 -18.80
N VAL A 30 -2.66 -21.46 -19.50
CA VAL A 30 -3.01 -21.12 -20.90
C VAL A 30 -3.73 -19.78 -20.96
N GLU A 31 -4.73 -19.59 -20.12
CA GLU A 31 -5.49 -18.34 -20.01
C GLU A 31 -4.60 -17.17 -19.58
N LEU A 32 -3.71 -17.41 -18.61
CA LEU A 32 -2.70 -16.43 -18.19
C LEU A 32 -1.80 -16.01 -19.37
N TRP A 33 -1.33 -16.97 -20.17
CA TRP A 33 -0.51 -16.73 -21.33
C TRP A 33 -1.23 -15.94 -22.41
N GLU A 34 -2.50 -16.28 -22.68
CA GLU A 34 -3.35 -15.54 -23.61
C GLU A 34 -3.51 -14.08 -23.20
N HIS A 35 -3.75 -13.80 -21.90
CA HIS A 35 -3.84 -12.43 -21.38
C HIS A 35 -2.52 -11.67 -21.49
N ILE A 36 -1.37 -12.33 -21.23
CA ILE A 36 -0.05 -11.74 -21.42
C ILE A 36 0.20 -11.39 -22.89
N CYS A 37 -0.12 -12.31 -23.81
CA CYS A 37 0.01 -12.09 -25.25
C CYS A 37 -0.91 -10.96 -25.73
N HIS A 38 -2.14 -10.88 -25.20
CA HIS A 38 -3.08 -9.81 -25.53
C HIS A 38 -2.57 -8.45 -25.04
N ALA A 39 -2.00 -8.39 -23.82
CA ALA A 39 -1.42 -7.17 -23.28
C ALA A 39 -0.19 -6.69 -24.07
N GLY A 40 0.58 -7.63 -24.64
CA GLY A 40 1.68 -7.34 -25.55
C GLY A 40 2.64 -6.27 -25.02
N TYR A 41 2.96 -5.24 -25.82
CA TYR A 41 3.86 -4.15 -25.44
C TYR A 41 3.34 -3.27 -24.32
N TRP A 42 2.05 -3.26 -24.01
CA TRP A 42 1.45 -2.53 -22.91
C TRP A 42 1.92 -3.04 -21.53
N LEU A 43 2.44 -4.27 -21.45
CA LEU A 43 3.05 -4.76 -20.21
C LEU A 43 4.25 -3.92 -19.77
N ILE A 44 4.97 -3.29 -20.72
CA ILE A 44 6.14 -2.46 -20.40
C ILE A 44 5.74 -1.27 -19.54
N PRO A 45 4.81 -0.38 -19.91
CA PRO A 45 4.38 0.71 -19.05
C PRO A 45 3.61 0.24 -17.80
N ILE A 46 2.82 -0.86 -17.89
CA ILE A 46 2.09 -1.42 -16.74
C ILE A 46 3.06 -1.88 -15.64
N VAL A 47 4.11 -2.62 -15.99
CA VAL A 47 5.13 -3.06 -15.03
C VAL A 47 6.09 -1.94 -14.67
N GLY A 48 6.47 -1.11 -15.65
CA GLY A 48 7.46 -0.05 -15.51
C GLY A 48 7.02 1.10 -14.60
N VAL A 49 5.73 1.44 -14.57
CA VAL A 49 5.22 2.51 -13.69
C VAL A 49 5.50 2.24 -12.21
N TRP A 50 5.64 0.98 -11.83
CA TRP A 50 5.95 0.57 -10.45
C TRP A 50 7.37 0.95 -10.02
N ILE A 51 8.31 1.15 -10.95
CA ILE A 51 9.64 1.73 -10.64
C ILE A 51 9.44 3.14 -10.08
N ILE A 52 8.57 3.93 -10.70
CA ILE A 52 8.26 5.29 -10.27
C ILE A 52 7.55 5.27 -8.91
N ILE A 53 6.57 4.39 -8.74
CA ILE A 53 5.81 4.23 -7.49
C ILE A 53 6.76 3.87 -6.33
N TYR A 54 7.61 2.86 -6.51
CA TYR A 54 8.61 2.48 -5.49
C TYR A 54 9.63 3.59 -5.25
N GLY A 55 9.98 4.37 -6.28
CA GLY A 55 10.84 5.54 -6.15
C GLY A 55 10.21 6.62 -5.27
N ILE A 56 8.94 6.94 -5.50
CA ILE A 56 8.18 7.91 -4.70
C ILE A 56 8.05 7.41 -3.26
N ASN A 57 7.71 6.13 -3.05
CA ASN A 57 7.61 5.52 -1.73
C ASN A 57 8.95 5.51 -1.00
N ALA A 58 10.06 5.25 -1.70
CA ALA A 58 11.40 5.34 -1.14
C ALA A 58 11.77 6.77 -0.73
N LEU A 59 11.37 7.78 -1.52
CA LEU A 59 11.54 9.19 -1.15
C LEU A 59 10.72 9.54 0.08
N SER A 60 9.47 9.09 0.17
CA SER A 60 8.60 9.27 1.33
C SER A 60 9.26 8.71 2.60
N TRP A 61 9.72 7.47 2.57
CA TRP A 61 10.39 6.84 3.71
C TRP A 61 11.72 7.52 4.05
N ARG A 62 12.48 7.95 3.05
CA ARG A 62 13.73 8.70 3.25
C ARG A 62 13.54 10.03 3.98
N GLU A 63 12.44 10.76 3.72
CA GLU A 63 12.12 11.99 4.46
C GLU A 63 11.93 11.69 5.96
N ILE A 64 11.22 10.60 6.30
CA ILE A 64 11.03 10.15 7.68
C ILE A 64 12.37 9.80 8.35
N ILE A 65 13.22 9.02 7.67
CA ILE A 65 14.52 8.60 8.21
C ILE A 65 15.41 9.83 8.45
N ARG A 66 15.46 10.76 7.49
CA ARG A 66 16.30 11.97 7.60
C ARG A 66 15.90 12.89 8.73
N SER A 67 14.61 13.07 8.94
CA SER A 67 14.10 13.86 10.05
C SER A 67 14.51 13.26 11.40
N LYS A 68 14.46 11.96 11.52
CA LYS A 68 14.84 11.22 12.73
C LYS A 68 16.35 11.29 13.03
N THR A 69 17.18 11.09 11.99
CA THR A 69 18.66 11.16 12.15
C THR A 69 19.17 12.59 12.38
N ALA A 70 18.43 13.60 11.97
CA ALA A 70 18.80 15.01 12.27
C ALA A 70 18.70 15.33 13.77
N SER A 71 17.80 14.65 14.49
CA SER A 71 17.61 14.82 15.94
C SER A 71 18.62 14.05 16.80
N SER A 72 19.48 13.20 16.19
CA SER A 72 20.47 12.37 16.88
C SER A 72 21.82 12.42 16.15
N PRO A 73 22.66 13.45 16.40
CA PRO A 73 23.93 13.67 15.67
C PRO A 73 24.96 12.53 15.80
N GLU A 74 24.84 11.69 16.81
CA GLU A 74 25.76 10.57 17.08
C GLU A 74 25.53 9.34 16.15
N GLU A 75 24.45 9.30 15.38
CA GLU A 75 24.19 8.19 14.46
C GLU A 75 24.93 8.39 13.14
N SER A 76 25.95 7.57 12.92
CA SER A 76 26.92 7.69 11.82
C SER A 76 26.40 7.31 10.44
N GLY A 77 25.19 6.81 10.29
CA GLY A 77 24.70 6.25 9.02
C GLY A 77 23.49 6.99 8.48
N LYS A 78 23.66 7.73 7.36
CA LYS A 78 22.53 8.23 6.55
C LYS A 78 22.38 7.30 5.34
N PRO A 79 21.40 6.36 5.34
CA PRO A 79 21.24 5.46 4.21
C PRO A 79 20.96 6.24 2.92
N GLY A 80 21.68 5.89 1.85
CA GLY A 80 21.52 6.51 0.54
C GLY A 80 20.16 6.16 -0.08
N PHE A 81 19.73 6.94 -1.07
CA PHE A 81 18.45 6.71 -1.77
C PHE A 81 18.34 5.27 -2.32
N TRP A 82 19.36 4.76 -2.98
CA TRP A 82 19.36 3.42 -3.58
C TRP A 82 19.22 2.30 -2.55
N ARG A 83 19.78 2.49 -1.34
CA ARG A 83 19.61 1.56 -0.23
C ARG A 83 18.15 1.51 0.23
N ILE A 84 17.52 2.67 0.40
CA ILE A 84 16.12 2.79 0.80
C ILE A 84 15.21 2.26 -0.32
N PHE A 85 15.48 2.60 -1.58
CA PHE A 85 14.74 2.12 -2.74
C PHE A 85 14.74 0.59 -2.82
N ARG A 86 15.90 -0.04 -2.66
CA ARG A 86 16.03 -1.50 -2.60
C ARG A 86 15.22 -2.08 -1.44
N LEU A 87 15.32 -1.50 -0.23
CA LEU A 87 14.56 -1.94 0.94
C LEU A 87 13.05 -1.74 0.76
N THR A 88 12.64 -0.75 0.01
CA THR A 88 11.24 -0.53 -0.34
C THR A 88 10.72 -1.67 -1.20
N ILE A 89 11.40 -1.99 -2.32
CA ILE A 89 10.99 -3.08 -3.21
C ILE A 89 10.99 -4.42 -2.48
N THR A 90 12.08 -4.75 -1.77
CA THR A 90 12.19 -6.02 -1.05
C THR A 90 11.13 -6.17 0.05
N GLY A 91 10.82 -5.08 0.76
CA GLY A 91 9.76 -5.08 1.76
C GLY A 91 8.38 -5.30 1.14
N TYR A 92 8.06 -4.65 0.03
CA TYR A 92 6.81 -4.88 -0.69
C TYR A 92 6.72 -6.31 -1.23
N ALA A 93 7.81 -6.84 -1.81
CA ALA A 93 7.84 -8.24 -2.26
C ALA A 93 7.49 -9.21 -1.13
N LEU A 94 8.02 -9.00 0.07
CA LEU A 94 7.69 -9.82 1.24
C LEU A 94 6.26 -9.57 1.75
N ASN A 95 5.75 -8.35 1.66
CA ASN A 95 4.35 -8.06 2.02
C ASN A 95 3.37 -8.82 1.12
N TYR A 96 3.64 -8.90 -0.17
CA TYR A 96 2.82 -9.67 -1.11
C TYR A 96 3.05 -11.19 -0.97
N ALA A 97 4.29 -11.61 -0.69
CA ALA A 97 4.64 -13.02 -0.61
C ALA A 97 4.23 -13.70 0.71
N THR A 98 3.97 -12.95 1.79
CA THR A 98 3.66 -13.56 3.08
C THR A 98 2.17 -13.45 3.43
N PRO A 99 1.59 -14.48 4.08
CA PRO A 99 0.16 -14.48 4.43
C PRO A 99 -0.18 -13.60 5.65
N VAL A 100 0.65 -12.62 5.99
CA VAL A 100 0.53 -11.78 7.20
C VAL A 100 -0.11 -10.43 6.89
N GLY A 101 -1.05 -10.37 5.94
CA GLY A 101 -1.88 -9.19 5.71
C GLY A 101 -1.10 -7.89 5.39
N GLY A 102 -0.05 -7.97 4.55
CA GLY A 102 0.71 -6.79 4.12
C GLY A 102 1.76 -6.27 5.13
N LEU A 103 2.02 -7.00 6.22
CA LEU A 103 3.02 -6.62 7.23
C LEU A 103 4.26 -7.53 7.25
N GLY A 104 4.38 -8.46 6.32
CA GLY A 104 5.48 -9.45 6.30
C GLY A 104 6.85 -8.85 5.97
N GLY A 105 6.91 -7.76 5.26
CA GLY A 105 8.14 -7.04 4.91
C GLY A 105 8.65 -6.09 5.99
N GLU A 106 7.82 -5.69 6.94
CA GLU A 106 8.19 -4.69 7.96
C GLU A 106 9.32 -5.21 8.88
N PRO A 107 9.29 -6.45 9.39
CA PRO A 107 10.40 -6.99 10.17
C PRO A 107 11.71 -7.05 9.39
N TYR A 108 11.63 -7.37 8.09
CA TYR A 108 12.80 -7.38 7.21
C TYR A 108 13.39 -5.98 7.01
N ARG A 109 12.53 -4.97 6.76
CA ARG A 109 12.94 -3.56 6.64
C ARG A 109 13.65 -3.09 7.90
N ILE A 110 13.08 -3.38 9.08
CA ILE A 110 13.70 -3.04 10.38
C ILE A 110 15.06 -3.73 10.53
N LEU A 111 15.13 -5.03 10.25
CA LEU A 111 16.37 -5.81 10.37
C LEU A 111 17.49 -5.27 9.48
N GLU A 112 17.17 -4.96 8.23
CA GLU A 112 18.15 -4.47 7.26
C GLU A 112 18.55 -3.02 7.54
N LEU A 113 17.60 -2.15 7.85
CA LEU A 113 17.86 -0.76 8.16
C LEU A 113 18.64 -0.60 9.49
N SER A 114 18.45 -1.52 10.46
CA SER A 114 19.21 -1.53 11.71
C SER A 114 20.72 -1.85 11.55
N LYS A 115 21.17 -2.09 10.34
CA LYS A 115 22.61 -2.17 10.01
C LYS A 115 23.21 -0.79 9.73
N ASP A 116 22.38 0.17 9.35
CA ASP A 116 22.76 1.51 8.92
C ASP A 116 22.51 2.56 10.04
N ILE A 117 21.44 2.36 10.84
CA ILE A 117 21.04 3.24 11.96
C ILE A 117 20.69 2.40 13.19
N SER A 118 20.41 3.03 14.33
CA SER A 118 20.01 2.29 15.55
C SER A 118 18.72 1.49 15.33
N GLY A 119 18.61 0.31 15.96
CA GLY A 119 17.45 -0.56 15.82
C GLY A 119 16.13 0.09 16.23
N GLN A 120 16.18 1.02 17.20
CA GLN A 120 15.01 1.76 17.67
C GLN A 120 14.54 2.77 16.62
N HIS A 121 15.46 3.53 16.01
CA HIS A 121 15.15 4.46 14.92
C HIS A 121 14.69 3.73 13.65
N ALA A 122 15.30 2.58 13.34
CA ALA A 122 14.84 1.74 12.24
C ALA A 122 13.40 1.29 12.44
N ALA A 123 13.06 0.76 13.62
CA ALA A 123 11.70 0.32 13.94
C ALA A 123 10.68 1.46 13.88
N SER A 124 10.98 2.61 14.53
CA SER A 124 10.07 3.75 14.50
C SER A 124 9.86 4.34 13.10
N SER A 125 10.93 4.38 12.27
CA SER A 125 10.81 4.89 10.90
C SER A 125 9.94 3.99 10.03
N VAL A 126 10.05 2.66 10.17
CA VAL A 126 9.23 1.69 9.43
C VAL A 126 7.76 1.76 9.86
N ILE A 127 7.49 1.82 11.17
CA ILE A 127 6.13 1.96 11.69
C ILE A 127 5.50 3.26 11.20
N LEU A 128 6.24 4.37 11.29
CA LEU A 128 5.75 5.66 10.84
C LEU A 128 5.50 5.70 9.34
N TYR A 129 6.40 5.09 8.54
CA TYR A 129 6.20 4.93 7.10
C TYR A 129 4.93 4.14 6.78
N ALA A 130 4.70 3.00 7.46
CA ALA A 130 3.48 2.22 7.30
C ALA A 130 2.22 3.04 7.66
N MET A 131 2.30 3.85 8.73
CA MET A 131 1.21 4.76 9.12
C MET A 131 0.92 5.81 8.04
N MET A 132 1.96 6.45 7.46
CA MET A 132 1.79 7.42 6.36
C MET A 132 1.15 6.75 5.14
N HIS A 133 1.58 5.53 4.83
CA HIS A 133 1.02 4.72 3.75
C HIS A 133 -0.49 4.47 3.93
N PHE A 134 -0.93 4.04 5.12
CA PHE A 134 -2.35 3.90 5.43
C PHE A 134 -3.09 5.23 5.41
N PHE A 135 -2.51 6.28 5.98
CA PHE A 135 -3.14 7.59 6.01
C PHE A 135 -3.35 8.19 4.62
N ALA A 136 -2.40 7.96 3.70
CA ALA A 136 -2.53 8.35 2.30
C ALA A 136 -3.67 7.61 1.58
N HIS A 137 -3.95 6.33 1.92
CA HIS A 137 -5.12 5.62 1.38
C HIS A 137 -6.42 6.31 1.75
N PHE A 138 -6.60 6.73 3.01
CA PHE A 138 -7.83 7.43 3.42
C PHE A 138 -8.00 8.77 2.70
N TRP A 139 -6.92 9.51 2.49
CA TRP A 139 -6.95 10.73 1.67
C TRP A 139 -7.30 10.43 0.21
N PHE A 140 -6.78 9.32 -0.33
CA PHE A 140 -7.06 8.90 -1.70
C PHE A 140 -8.53 8.48 -1.86
N TRP A 141 -9.09 7.70 -0.95
CA TRP A 141 -10.52 7.33 -0.95
C TRP A 141 -11.42 8.55 -0.75
N PHE A 142 -11.06 9.44 0.17
CA PHE A 142 -11.82 10.65 0.40
C PHE A 142 -11.83 11.58 -0.81
N SER A 143 -10.68 11.81 -1.44
CA SER A 143 -10.58 12.65 -2.64
C SER A 143 -11.30 12.04 -3.85
N SER A 144 -11.32 10.71 -3.99
CA SER A 144 -12.02 10.03 -5.08
C SER A 144 -13.53 10.25 -5.07
N ILE A 145 -14.13 10.54 -3.91
CA ILE A 145 -15.55 10.90 -3.81
C ILE A 145 -15.83 12.20 -4.57
N PHE A 146 -14.96 13.20 -4.42
CA PHE A 146 -15.12 14.47 -5.15
C PHE A 146 -14.90 14.30 -6.65
N ILE A 147 -14.00 13.39 -7.06
CA ILE A 147 -13.83 13.00 -8.47
C ILE A 147 -15.13 12.39 -8.98
N TYR A 148 -15.72 11.44 -8.25
CA TYR A 148 -17.00 10.82 -8.62
C TYR A 148 -18.11 11.87 -8.78
N LEU A 149 -18.27 12.76 -7.79
CA LEU A 149 -19.28 13.81 -7.82
C LEU A 149 -19.04 14.80 -8.97
N GLY A 150 -17.78 15.12 -9.28
CA GLY A 150 -17.42 15.95 -10.43
C GLY A 150 -17.81 15.30 -11.76
N LEU A 151 -17.53 14.01 -11.95
CA LEU A 151 -17.92 13.26 -13.16
C LEU A 151 -19.44 13.13 -13.26
N ALA A 152 -20.13 12.91 -12.14
CA ALA A 152 -21.58 12.88 -12.12
C ALA A 152 -22.20 14.26 -12.47
N ALA A 153 -21.60 15.36 -12.04
CA ALA A 153 -22.07 16.72 -12.34
C ALA A 153 -21.97 17.07 -13.84
N ILE A 154 -21.01 16.48 -14.57
CA ILE A 154 -20.90 16.64 -16.03
C ILE A 154 -21.71 15.59 -16.80
N GLY A 155 -22.46 14.72 -16.12
CA GLY A 155 -23.31 13.70 -16.74
C GLY A 155 -22.58 12.43 -17.17
N ASP A 156 -21.30 12.25 -16.83
CA ASP A 156 -20.52 11.09 -17.20
C ASP A 156 -20.85 9.85 -16.34
N LEU A 157 -21.17 10.05 -15.06
CA LEU A 157 -21.53 8.96 -14.13
C LEU A 157 -22.94 9.14 -13.57
N PRO A 158 -23.69 8.03 -13.36
CA PRO A 158 -25.02 8.10 -12.76
C PRO A 158 -24.95 8.44 -11.27
N ILE A 159 -25.93 9.19 -10.77
CA ILE A 159 -26.15 9.39 -9.35
C ILE A 159 -27.57 8.91 -8.99
N ASN A 160 -27.66 7.96 -8.06
CA ASN A 160 -28.91 7.47 -7.52
C ASN A 160 -28.79 7.34 -5.99
N THR A 161 -29.91 7.06 -5.32
CA THR A 161 -29.95 6.97 -3.85
C THR A 161 -28.98 5.94 -3.30
N ALA A 162 -28.80 4.79 -3.97
CA ALA A 162 -27.89 3.75 -3.52
C ALA A 162 -26.42 4.24 -3.57
N ILE A 163 -26.01 4.84 -4.68
CA ILE A 163 -24.67 5.41 -4.85
C ILE A 163 -24.43 6.53 -3.85
N ALA A 164 -25.38 7.46 -3.70
CA ALA A 164 -25.28 8.55 -2.72
C ALA A 164 -25.12 8.01 -1.29
N THR A 165 -25.83 6.93 -0.95
CA THR A 165 -25.69 6.27 0.36
C THR A 165 -24.32 5.67 0.56
N VAL A 166 -23.78 4.95 -0.45
CA VAL A 166 -22.42 4.37 -0.40
C VAL A 166 -21.36 5.45 -0.24
N LEU A 167 -21.45 6.52 -1.03
CA LEU A 167 -20.53 7.66 -0.93
C LEU A 167 -20.61 8.31 0.47
N GLY A 168 -21.81 8.49 1.01
CA GLY A 168 -22.03 9.00 2.37
C GLY A 168 -21.39 8.11 3.44
N ILE A 169 -21.54 6.80 3.33
CA ILE A 169 -20.87 5.84 4.23
C ILE A 169 -19.35 5.97 4.16
N ILE A 170 -18.77 6.07 2.97
CA ILE A 170 -17.31 6.23 2.78
C ILE A 170 -16.84 7.56 3.38
N ILE A 171 -17.59 8.65 3.21
CA ILE A 171 -17.29 9.96 3.84
C ILE A 171 -17.22 9.80 5.36
N VAL A 172 -18.27 9.25 5.97
CA VAL A 172 -18.33 9.07 7.43
C VAL A 172 -17.18 8.18 7.91
N PHE A 173 -16.90 7.10 7.21
CA PHE A 173 -15.79 6.21 7.49
C PHE A 173 -14.42 6.93 7.46
N CYS A 174 -14.15 7.71 6.41
CA CYS A 174 -12.93 8.50 6.31
C CYS A 174 -12.83 9.57 7.41
N LEU A 175 -13.92 10.27 7.71
CA LEU A 175 -13.93 11.29 8.77
C LEU A 175 -13.67 10.70 10.16
N ILE A 176 -14.28 9.53 10.47
CA ILE A 176 -14.01 8.80 11.72
C ILE A 176 -12.53 8.43 11.79
N PHE A 177 -11.96 7.91 10.69
CA PHE A 177 -10.56 7.55 10.65
C PHE A 177 -9.65 8.78 10.82
N PHE A 178 -9.92 9.89 10.15
CA PHE A 178 -9.16 11.13 10.32
C PHE A 178 -9.22 11.64 11.76
N TRP A 179 -10.36 11.51 12.41
CA TRP A 179 -10.51 11.86 13.82
C TRP A 179 -9.70 10.94 14.74
N ILE A 180 -9.78 9.62 14.54
CA ILE A 180 -9.00 8.63 15.29
C ILE A 180 -7.50 8.87 15.09
N PHE A 181 -7.09 9.06 13.83
CA PHE A 181 -5.70 9.29 13.47
C PHE A 181 -5.16 10.57 14.11
N SER A 182 -5.87 11.70 14.00
CA SER A 182 -5.46 12.97 14.56
C SER A 182 -5.37 12.94 16.10
N ARG A 183 -6.26 12.17 16.75
CA ARG A 183 -6.26 11.99 18.20
C ARG A 183 -5.16 11.02 18.66
N GLY A 184 -5.01 9.88 17.99
CA GLY A 184 -4.03 8.84 18.28
C GLY A 184 -2.59 9.34 18.11
N TYR A 185 -2.38 10.14 17.10
CA TYR A 185 -1.14 10.79 16.78
C TYR A 185 -0.63 11.75 17.87
N ARG A 186 -1.54 12.40 18.63
CA ARG A 186 -1.21 13.27 19.76
C ARG A 186 -1.07 12.52 21.09
N LYS A 187 -1.72 11.35 21.23
CA LYS A 187 -1.85 10.63 22.51
C LYS A 187 -1.12 9.29 22.56
N GLY A 188 -0.43 8.91 21.48
CA GLY A 188 0.19 7.60 21.32
C GLY A 188 -0.73 6.61 20.61
N LEU A 189 -0.34 6.19 19.41
CA LEU A 189 -1.14 5.34 18.53
C LEU A 189 -1.00 3.87 18.88
N VAL A 190 0.23 3.42 19.15
CA VAL A 190 0.55 2.01 19.44
C VAL A 190 -0.07 1.58 20.77
N VAL A 191 0.16 2.37 21.83
CA VAL A 191 -0.38 2.09 23.16
C VAL A 191 -1.91 2.20 23.16
N SER A 192 -2.48 3.20 22.50
CA SER A 192 -3.94 3.37 22.40
C SER A 192 -4.61 2.22 21.63
N THR A 193 -3.98 1.74 20.54
CA THR A 193 -4.48 0.59 19.78
C THR A 193 -4.44 -0.68 20.61
N LEU A 194 -3.37 -0.94 21.36
CA LEU A 194 -3.28 -2.10 22.27
C LEU A 194 -4.35 -2.04 23.38
N HIS A 195 -4.60 -0.86 23.94
CA HIS A 195 -5.69 -0.68 24.90
C HIS A 195 -7.08 -0.93 24.29
N LEU A 196 -7.28 -0.52 23.03
CA LEU A 196 -8.54 -0.77 22.32
C LEU A 196 -8.73 -2.29 22.04
N LEU A 197 -7.67 -2.96 21.57
CA LEU A 197 -7.67 -4.41 21.37
C LEU A 197 -7.91 -5.16 22.68
N GLY A 198 -7.44 -4.65 23.81
CA GLY A 198 -7.70 -5.20 25.14
C GLY A 198 -9.15 -5.13 25.60
N ARG A 199 -10.02 -4.38 24.90
CA ARG A 199 -11.47 -4.37 25.15
C ARG A 199 -12.22 -5.49 24.42
N ILE A 200 -11.57 -6.15 23.45
CA ILE A 200 -12.16 -7.24 22.69
C ILE A 200 -12.06 -8.53 23.51
N PRO A 201 -13.17 -9.25 23.74
CA PRO A 201 -13.15 -10.55 24.38
C PRO A 201 -12.19 -11.51 23.64
N GLY A 202 -11.25 -12.14 24.36
CA GLY A 202 -10.22 -13.03 23.80
C GLY A 202 -8.86 -12.36 23.51
N LEU A 203 -8.78 -11.03 23.31
CA LEU A 203 -7.52 -10.32 23.09
C LEU A 203 -7.01 -9.61 24.36
N LYS A 204 -7.83 -9.51 25.41
CA LYS A 204 -7.51 -8.81 26.65
C LYS A 204 -6.23 -9.33 27.33
N GLY A 205 -6.08 -10.65 27.43
CA GLY A 205 -4.89 -11.27 28.04
C GLY A 205 -3.64 -11.06 27.21
N TRP A 206 -3.75 -11.16 25.90
CA TRP A 206 -2.63 -10.94 25.00
C TRP A 206 -2.16 -9.48 25.00
N SER A 207 -3.08 -8.52 24.87
CA SER A 207 -2.74 -7.08 24.87
C SER A 207 -2.15 -6.61 26.21
N GLY A 208 -2.69 -7.12 27.33
CA GLY A 208 -2.15 -6.84 28.67
C GLY A 208 -0.71 -7.36 28.81
N CYS A 209 -0.46 -8.61 28.42
CA CYS A 209 0.88 -9.20 28.44
C CYS A 209 1.88 -8.45 27.56
N GLN A 210 1.47 -7.95 26.38
CA GLN A 210 2.34 -7.16 25.51
C GLN A 210 2.66 -5.78 26.12
N LEU A 211 1.67 -5.12 26.71
CA LEU A 211 1.86 -3.83 27.40
C LEU A 211 2.78 -3.97 28.61
N GLU A 212 2.64 -5.06 29.38
CA GLU A 212 3.49 -5.33 30.53
C GLU A 212 4.94 -5.63 30.12
N LYS A 213 5.14 -6.48 29.10
CA LYS A 213 6.50 -6.88 28.66
C LYS A 213 7.23 -5.82 27.83
N ARG A 214 6.53 -4.99 27.07
CA ARG A 214 7.11 -4.07 26.09
C ARG A 214 6.54 -2.65 26.15
N GLY A 215 5.83 -2.30 27.23
CA GLY A 215 5.14 -1.02 27.35
C GLY A 215 6.05 0.19 27.23
N GLU A 216 7.29 0.12 27.73
CA GLU A 216 8.28 1.20 27.54
C GLU A 216 8.70 1.35 26.08
N THR A 217 8.95 0.22 25.40
CA THR A 217 9.29 0.25 23.95
C THR A 217 8.17 0.86 23.14
N PHE A 218 6.91 0.50 23.44
CA PHE A 218 5.75 1.06 22.73
C PHE A 218 5.55 2.55 23.02
N ARG A 219 5.74 2.98 24.26
CA ARG A 219 5.71 4.41 24.61
C ARG A 219 6.81 5.21 23.92
N ASN A 220 8.01 4.66 23.83
CA ASN A 220 9.12 5.30 23.12
C ASN A 220 8.82 5.41 21.62
N ILE A 221 8.21 4.39 21.01
CA ILE A 221 7.74 4.44 19.61
C ILE A 221 6.69 5.54 19.45
N ASP A 222 5.69 5.59 20.32
CA ASP A 222 4.65 6.62 20.29
C ASP A 222 5.21 8.04 20.47
N GLN A 223 6.19 8.22 21.35
CA GLN A 223 6.90 9.49 21.49
C GLN A 223 7.65 9.87 20.22
N GLN A 224 8.32 8.93 19.57
CA GLN A 224 9.03 9.19 18.32
C GLN A 224 8.08 9.50 17.16
N ILE A 225 6.89 8.93 17.16
CA ILE A 225 5.82 9.26 16.21
C ILE A 225 5.32 10.70 16.47
N ALA A 226 5.05 11.03 17.72
CA ALA A 226 4.58 12.36 18.09
C ALA A 226 5.63 13.45 17.83
N SER A 227 6.93 13.15 18.06
CA SER A 227 8.01 14.10 17.82
C SER A 227 8.17 14.48 16.36
N LEU A 228 7.98 13.55 15.42
CA LEU A 228 8.05 13.88 14.00
C LEU A 228 7.04 14.98 13.62
N TYR A 229 5.82 14.88 14.12
CA TYR A 229 4.80 15.91 13.85
C TYR A 229 5.06 17.21 14.59
N ALA A 230 5.54 17.14 15.83
CA ALA A 230 5.79 18.31 16.63
C ALA A 230 7.02 19.09 16.13
N GLU A 231 8.10 18.35 15.80
CA GLU A 231 9.42 18.91 15.53
C GLU A 231 9.68 19.12 14.04
N ASP A 232 9.17 18.21 13.16
CA ASP A 232 9.37 18.30 11.71
C ASP A 232 8.09 18.09 10.90
N LYS A 233 7.19 19.05 10.99
CA LYS A 233 5.96 19.07 10.19
C LYS A 233 6.21 18.98 8.69
N ARG A 234 7.37 19.48 8.22
CA ARG A 234 7.70 19.46 6.78
C ARG A 234 7.94 18.03 6.31
N ALA A 235 8.72 17.23 7.04
CA ALA A 235 8.96 15.84 6.71
C ALA A 235 7.66 15.04 6.74
N PHE A 236 6.81 15.29 7.75
CA PHE A 236 5.49 14.66 7.84
C PHE A 236 4.62 14.92 6.60
N TYR A 237 4.39 16.19 6.26
CA TYR A 237 3.54 16.53 5.12
C TYR A 237 4.16 16.12 3.78
N ARG A 238 5.49 16.21 3.62
CA ARG A 238 6.20 15.72 2.43
C ARG A 238 6.03 14.23 2.25
N SER A 239 6.21 13.45 3.31
CA SER A 239 6.00 12.00 3.29
C SER A 239 4.55 11.68 2.92
N LEU A 240 3.57 12.34 3.54
CA LEU A 240 2.16 12.14 3.24
C LEU A 240 1.81 12.48 1.77
N VAL A 241 2.29 13.62 1.27
CA VAL A 241 2.07 14.02 -0.13
C VAL A 241 2.71 13.04 -1.11
N LEU A 242 3.92 12.56 -0.82
CA LEU A 242 4.58 11.55 -1.65
C LEU A 242 3.80 10.23 -1.65
N GLU A 243 3.32 9.77 -0.49
CA GLU A 243 2.49 8.56 -0.41
C GLU A 243 1.16 8.72 -1.17
N TYR A 244 0.51 9.89 -1.05
CA TYR A 244 -0.69 10.20 -1.81
C TYR A 244 -0.41 10.23 -3.32
N LEU A 245 0.67 10.92 -3.74
CA LEU A 245 1.09 10.97 -5.14
C LEU A 245 1.38 9.58 -5.69
N SER A 246 1.98 8.69 -4.89
CA SER A 246 2.21 7.31 -5.32
C SER A 246 0.91 6.58 -5.63
N ARG A 247 -0.21 6.86 -4.89
CA ARG A 247 -1.54 6.30 -5.18
C ARG A 247 -2.13 6.85 -6.48
N VAL A 248 -1.97 8.16 -6.69
CA VAL A 248 -2.39 8.78 -7.97
C VAL A 248 -1.62 8.16 -9.14
N VAL A 249 -0.28 8.06 -9.04
CA VAL A 249 0.55 7.42 -10.09
C VAL A 249 0.20 5.94 -10.26
N GLN A 250 -0.17 5.21 -9.20
CA GLN A 250 -0.61 3.82 -9.29
C GLN A 250 -1.84 3.67 -10.21
N SER A 251 -2.71 4.66 -10.26
CA SER A 251 -3.89 4.62 -11.16
C SER A 251 -3.51 4.61 -12.64
N SER A 252 -2.29 5.03 -13.00
CA SER A 252 -1.79 4.93 -14.38
C SER A 252 -1.66 3.48 -14.86
N GLU A 253 -1.46 2.53 -13.94
CA GLU A 253 -1.47 1.10 -14.27
C GLU A 253 -2.82 0.70 -14.89
N VAL A 254 -3.92 1.08 -14.23
CA VAL A 254 -5.28 0.80 -14.72
C VAL A 254 -5.59 1.63 -15.96
N LEU A 255 -5.15 2.89 -16.03
CA LEU A 255 -5.26 3.69 -17.25
C LEU A 255 -4.68 2.95 -18.46
N PHE A 256 -3.45 2.44 -18.36
CA PHE A 256 -2.81 1.70 -19.46
C PHE A 256 -3.60 0.46 -19.86
N MET A 257 -4.23 -0.23 -18.90
CA MET A 257 -5.08 -1.36 -19.20
C MET A 257 -6.40 -0.94 -19.89
N LEU A 258 -7.02 0.16 -19.48
CA LEU A 258 -8.21 0.70 -20.13
C LEU A 258 -7.90 1.12 -21.57
N LEU A 259 -6.78 1.81 -21.81
CA LEU A 259 -6.33 2.22 -23.13
C LEU A 259 -5.99 1.02 -24.03
N LEU A 260 -5.43 -0.06 -23.48
CA LEU A 260 -5.21 -1.33 -24.19
C LEU A 260 -6.52 -1.87 -24.81
N PHE A 261 -7.65 -1.72 -24.09
CA PHE A 261 -8.97 -2.11 -24.58
C PHE A 261 -9.67 -1.05 -25.45
N GLY A 262 -8.97 0.03 -25.79
CA GLY A 262 -9.54 1.11 -26.60
C GLY A 262 -10.60 1.92 -25.87
N ILE A 263 -10.63 1.86 -24.54
CA ILE A 263 -11.55 2.64 -23.71
C ILE A 263 -10.97 4.04 -23.59
N ASP A 264 -11.52 4.96 -24.38
CA ASP A 264 -11.20 6.37 -24.38
C ASP A 264 -12.52 7.16 -24.29
N CYS A 265 -12.73 7.80 -23.14
CA CYS A 265 -13.98 8.47 -22.77
C CYS A 265 -14.19 9.80 -23.52
N GLY A 266 -13.84 9.93 -24.80
CA GLY A 266 -14.14 11.14 -25.56
C GLY A 266 -13.09 11.58 -26.59
N GLY A 267 -12.03 10.81 -26.78
CA GLY A 267 -10.96 11.08 -27.74
C GLY A 267 -10.01 12.22 -27.34
N GLY A 268 -8.77 12.10 -27.79
CA GLY A 268 -7.72 13.09 -27.55
C GLY A 268 -7.36 13.30 -26.08
N PHE A 269 -6.84 14.46 -25.73
CA PHE A 269 -6.37 14.75 -24.38
C PHE A 269 -7.50 14.74 -23.33
N THR A 270 -8.69 15.21 -23.69
CA THR A 270 -9.86 15.21 -22.79
C THR A 270 -10.30 13.78 -22.49
N GLY A 271 -10.35 12.89 -23.48
CA GLY A 271 -10.70 11.49 -23.31
C GLY A 271 -9.70 10.77 -22.40
N ILE A 272 -8.40 10.94 -22.62
CA ILE A 272 -7.36 10.36 -21.76
C ILE A 272 -7.52 10.85 -20.31
N THR A 273 -7.83 12.13 -20.11
CA THR A 273 -8.04 12.69 -18.76
C THR A 273 -9.25 12.07 -18.08
N LEU A 274 -10.38 11.94 -18.76
CA LEU A 274 -11.58 11.28 -18.22
C LEU A 274 -11.30 9.80 -17.92
N THR A 275 -10.66 9.08 -18.83
CA THR A 275 -10.25 7.69 -18.61
C THR A 275 -9.32 7.56 -17.39
N TYR A 276 -8.43 8.52 -17.17
CA TYR A 276 -7.57 8.54 -15.99
C TYR A 276 -8.38 8.77 -14.69
N LEU A 277 -9.37 9.65 -14.72
CA LEU A 277 -10.26 9.83 -13.56
C LEU A 277 -11.06 8.56 -13.26
N HIS A 278 -11.54 7.84 -14.27
CA HIS A 278 -12.13 6.51 -14.11
C HIS A 278 -11.12 5.50 -13.51
N ALA A 279 -9.88 5.49 -13.98
CA ALA A 279 -8.83 4.63 -13.41
C ALA A 279 -8.57 4.95 -11.92
N ILE A 280 -8.58 6.22 -11.51
CA ILE A 280 -8.47 6.63 -10.10
C ILE A 280 -9.65 6.06 -9.30
N LEU A 281 -10.88 6.14 -9.80
CA LEU A 281 -12.06 5.59 -9.12
C LEU A 281 -11.99 4.07 -8.99
N ILE A 282 -11.57 3.35 -10.05
CA ILE A 282 -11.38 1.91 -10.03
C ILE A 282 -10.37 1.51 -8.96
N VAL A 283 -9.19 2.12 -8.96
CA VAL A 283 -8.13 1.82 -7.97
C VAL A 283 -8.58 2.19 -6.56
N SER A 284 -9.24 3.32 -6.39
CA SER A 284 -9.75 3.77 -5.10
C SER A 284 -10.75 2.79 -4.51
N PHE A 285 -11.75 2.38 -5.29
CA PHE A 285 -12.78 1.46 -4.84
C PHE A 285 -12.22 0.06 -4.58
N THR A 286 -11.38 -0.45 -5.48
CA THR A 286 -10.72 -1.75 -5.33
C THR A 286 -9.85 -1.79 -4.09
N THR A 287 -9.02 -0.76 -3.84
CA THR A 287 -8.14 -0.72 -2.68
C THR A 287 -8.92 -0.50 -1.37
N LEU A 288 -10.02 0.24 -1.39
CA LEU A 288 -10.92 0.35 -0.23
C LEU A 288 -11.46 -1.03 0.15
N PHE A 289 -11.99 -1.78 -0.83
CA PHE A 289 -12.50 -3.14 -0.61
C PHE A 289 -11.42 -4.10 -0.11
N ALA A 290 -10.25 -4.07 -0.74
CA ALA A 290 -9.12 -4.92 -0.38
C ALA A 290 -8.60 -4.61 1.04
N ASN A 291 -8.57 -3.35 1.46
CA ASN A 291 -8.12 -2.98 2.80
C ASN A 291 -9.17 -3.25 3.89
N LEU A 292 -10.47 -3.15 3.59
CA LEU A 292 -11.54 -3.51 4.53
C LEU A 292 -11.55 -5.01 4.86
N ILE A 293 -11.22 -5.86 3.87
CA ILE A 293 -11.17 -7.31 4.00
C ILE A 293 -9.71 -7.81 4.12
N GLY A 294 -8.78 -6.94 4.47
CA GLY A 294 -7.33 -7.16 4.48
C GLY A 294 -6.78 -8.26 5.39
N PHE A 295 -7.66 -8.97 6.13
CA PHE A 295 -7.28 -10.14 6.92
C PHE A 295 -7.14 -11.44 6.08
N LEU A 296 -7.58 -11.42 4.82
CA LEU A 296 -7.41 -12.57 3.93
C LEU A 296 -5.96 -12.66 3.43
N PRO A 297 -5.34 -13.85 3.52
CA PRO A 297 -3.98 -14.05 3.03
C PRO A 297 -3.87 -13.67 1.55
N MET A 298 -2.84 -12.90 1.19
CA MET A 298 -2.53 -12.49 -0.18
C MET A 298 -3.67 -11.71 -0.87
N GLN A 299 -4.75 -11.35 -0.15
CA GLN A 299 -5.97 -10.68 -0.67
C GLN A 299 -6.59 -11.41 -1.88
N LEU A 300 -6.40 -12.74 -1.96
CA LEU A 300 -6.96 -13.58 -3.02
C LEU A 300 -8.49 -13.50 -3.02
N GLY A 301 -9.07 -13.31 -4.20
CA GLY A 301 -10.50 -13.14 -4.41
C GLY A 301 -11.04 -11.74 -4.09
N VAL A 302 -10.46 -11.02 -3.13
CA VAL A 302 -10.93 -9.69 -2.73
C VAL A 302 -10.51 -8.63 -3.74
N GLN A 303 -9.27 -8.66 -4.19
CA GLN A 303 -8.75 -7.73 -5.18
C GLN A 303 -9.42 -7.96 -6.53
N GLU A 304 -9.59 -9.23 -6.94
CA GLU A 304 -10.29 -9.64 -8.16
C GLU A 304 -11.74 -9.15 -8.13
N GLY A 305 -12.48 -9.47 -7.06
CA GLY A 305 -13.84 -8.99 -6.85
C GLY A 305 -13.93 -7.46 -6.82
N GLY A 306 -12.96 -6.80 -6.20
CA GLY A 306 -12.85 -5.35 -6.17
C GLY A 306 -12.72 -4.73 -7.56
N PHE A 307 -11.87 -5.27 -8.44
CA PHE A 307 -11.75 -4.80 -9.83
C PHE A 307 -13.02 -5.06 -10.65
N VAL A 308 -13.59 -6.26 -10.54
CA VAL A 308 -14.83 -6.59 -11.25
C VAL A 308 -15.98 -5.66 -10.84
N LEU A 309 -16.17 -5.45 -9.53
CA LEU A 309 -17.23 -4.59 -9.02
C LEU A 309 -17.02 -3.11 -9.36
N SER A 310 -15.79 -2.60 -9.21
CA SER A 310 -15.49 -1.20 -9.51
C SER A 310 -15.62 -0.86 -10.99
N ILE A 311 -15.19 -1.75 -11.87
CA ILE A 311 -15.29 -1.59 -13.32
C ILE A 311 -16.75 -1.70 -13.77
N ALA A 312 -17.50 -2.68 -13.24
CA ALA A 312 -18.92 -2.81 -13.51
C ALA A 312 -19.74 -1.60 -12.99
N ALA A 313 -19.38 -1.02 -11.86
CA ALA A 313 -20.02 0.18 -11.31
C ALA A 313 -19.85 1.42 -12.20
N LEU A 314 -18.83 1.45 -13.05
CA LEU A 314 -18.60 2.49 -14.06
C LEU A 314 -19.27 2.16 -15.42
N GLY A 315 -20.12 1.12 -15.48
CA GLY A 315 -20.80 0.71 -16.71
C GLY A 315 -19.93 -0.06 -17.71
N LEU A 316 -18.74 -0.47 -17.33
CA LEU A 316 -17.83 -1.27 -18.15
C LEU A 316 -18.05 -2.78 -17.92
N SER A 317 -17.56 -3.63 -18.84
CA SER A 317 -17.80 -5.07 -18.75
C SER A 317 -17.06 -5.72 -17.58
N ALA A 318 -17.72 -6.66 -16.89
CA ALA A 318 -17.09 -7.44 -15.82
C ALA A 318 -15.88 -8.26 -16.32
N ALA A 319 -15.88 -8.70 -17.58
CA ALA A 319 -14.74 -9.39 -18.18
C ALA A 319 -13.47 -8.54 -18.21
N LEU A 320 -13.60 -7.22 -18.42
CA LEU A 320 -12.48 -6.29 -18.30
C LEU A 320 -11.92 -6.27 -16.87
N GLY A 321 -12.79 -6.34 -15.84
CA GLY A 321 -12.37 -6.41 -14.46
C GLY A 321 -11.55 -7.65 -14.13
N ILE A 322 -11.93 -8.80 -14.70
CA ILE A 322 -11.18 -10.04 -14.58
C ILE A 322 -9.81 -9.90 -15.26
N PHE A 323 -9.76 -9.38 -16.48
CA PHE A 323 -8.50 -9.15 -17.20
C PHE A 323 -7.56 -8.22 -16.40
N VAL A 324 -8.06 -7.08 -15.93
CA VAL A 324 -7.28 -6.12 -15.13
C VAL A 324 -6.70 -6.80 -13.89
N SER A 325 -7.50 -7.62 -13.20
CA SER A 325 -7.04 -8.34 -12.02
C SER A 325 -5.93 -9.34 -12.33
N ILE A 326 -6.03 -10.08 -13.42
CA ILE A 326 -5.03 -11.06 -13.86
C ILE A 326 -3.71 -10.34 -14.21
N ILE A 327 -3.76 -9.27 -14.97
CA ILE A 327 -2.55 -8.51 -15.34
C ILE A 327 -1.91 -7.86 -14.11
N CYS A 328 -2.70 -7.39 -13.14
CA CYS A 328 -2.16 -6.93 -11.84
C CYS A 328 -1.40 -8.04 -11.12
N ARG A 329 -1.90 -9.29 -11.13
CA ARG A 329 -1.20 -10.43 -10.53
C ARG A 329 0.10 -10.77 -11.25
N VAL A 330 0.11 -10.76 -12.58
CA VAL A 330 1.35 -10.94 -13.36
C VAL A 330 2.40 -9.92 -12.94
N ARG A 331 2.02 -8.66 -12.87
CA ARG A 331 2.89 -7.58 -12.41
C ARG A 331 3.37 -7.81 -10.96
N GLU A 332 2.48 -8.24 -10.04
CA GLU A 332 2.85 -8.56 -8.66
C GLU A 332 3.92 -9.65 -8.61
N ILE A 333 3.73 -10.76 -9.34
CA ILE A 333 4.69 -11.86 -9.42
C ILE A 333 6.05 -11.35 -9.90
N ILE A 334 6.08 -10.55 -10.98
CA ILE A 334 7.31 -9.97 -11.52
C ILE A 334 8.05 -9.18 -10.42
N TRP A 335 7.35 -8.30 -9.70
CA TRP A 335 7.96 -7.48 -8.66
C TRP A 335 8.34 -8.25 -7.40
N ILE A 336 7.62 -9.33 -7.06
CA ILE A 336 8.02 -10.24 -5.98
C ILE A 336 9.35 -10.91 -6.34
N VAL A 337 9.47 -11.43 -7.56
CA VAL A 337 10.71 -12.06 -8.04
C VAL A 337 11.88 -11.06 -8.02
N VAL A 338 11.67 -9.86 -8.57
CA VAL A 338 12.67 -8.78 -8.53
C VAL A 338 13.08 -8.46 -7.10
N GLY A 339 12.11 -8.29 -6.19
CA GLY A 339 12.40 -7.99 -4.79
C GLY A 339 13.17 -9.08 -4.07
N ILE A 340 12.82 -10.36 -4.30
CA ILE A 340 13.56 -11.51 -3.74
C ILE A 340 14.99 -11.55 -4.26
N LEU A 341 15.21 -11.31 -5.55
CA LEU A 341 16.56 -11.24 -6.14
C LEU A 341 17.37 -10.09 -5.53
N LEU A 342 16.75 -8.92 -5.34
CA LEU A 342 17.40 -7.76 -4.72
C LEU A 342 17.81 -7.99 -3.26
N MET A 343 17.23 -8.98 -2.54
CA MET A 343 17.67 -9.35 -1.19
C MET A 343 19.08 -9.94 -1.17
N LYS A 344 19.55 -10.52 -2.27
CA LYS A 344 20.88 -11.13 -2.40
C LYS A 344 21.96 -10.15 -2.84
N LEU A 345 21.57 -9.01 -3.42
CA LEU A 345 22.54 -7.98 -3.78
C LEU A 345 23.02 -7.26 -2.51
N LYS A 346 24.34 -7.12 -2.37
CA LYS A 346 24.98 -6.41 -1.26
C LYS A 346 24.90 -4.90 -1.43
#